data_d006445b6f368c7936962cbbe3c33acc
#
_entry.id   d006445b6f368c7936962cbbe3c33acc
#
_cell.length_a   1.000
_cell.length_b   1.000
_cell.length_c   1.000
_cell.angle_alpha   90.00
_cell.angle_beta   90.00
_cell.angle_gamma   90.00
#
_symmetry.space_group_name_H-M   'P 1'
#
loop_
_entity.id
_entity.type
_entity.pdbx_description
1 polymer ?
#
loop_
_entity_poly.entity_id
_entity_poly.type
_entity_poly.pdbx_seq_one_letter_code
_entity_poly.pdbx_strand_id
1 'polypeptide(L)'
;YEISACLVGSEMCIRDSCEAGYRVKFYTAVNLAAELAEAVQMNRLSKLEKSLSKIDLLIIDELSYLTFNRYQSEMLFQIISERSERASVIISTNLEFSQWTQLFENEMLLAALIDSVTFRSFVLNMNCSSSYRIDSTLNHD
;
A
#
# COMPACT_ATOMS: atom_id res chain seq x y z
N TYR A 1 -11.00 -14.51 -10.98
CA TYR A 1 -10.47 -13.78 -9.82
C TYR A 1 -9.42 -14.65 -9.12
N GLU A 2 -8.19 -14.54 -9.56
CA GLU A 2 -7.08 -15.08 -8.76
C GLU A 2 -6.82 -14.15 -7.58
N ILE A 3 -7.47 -14.47 -6.49
CA ILE A 3 -7.26 -13.78 -5.23
C ILE A 3 -5.95 -14.30 -4.64
N SER A 4 -4.91 -13.47 -4.60
CA SER A 4 -3.68 -13.82 -3.92
C SER A 4 -3.93 -13.95 -2.40
N ALA A 5 -3.14 -14.73 -1.69
CA ALA A 5 -3.29 -14.88 -0.24
C ALA A 5 -3.23 -13.52 0.49
N CYS A 6 -2.49 -12.55 -0.03
CA CYS A 6 -2.52 -11.16 0.44
C CYS A 6 -3.85 -10.48 0.18
N LEU A 7 -4.51 -10.75 -0.96
CA LEU A 7 -5.83 -10.22 -1.29
C LEU A 7 -6.91 -10.77 -0.36
N VAL A 8 -6.86 -12.02 0.04
CA VAL A 8 -7.83 -12.59 0.99
C VAL A 8 -7.81 -11.81 2.31
N GLY A 9 -6.64 -11.51 2.84
CA GLY A 9 -6.51 -10.69 4.04
C GLY A 9 -7.01 -9.26 3.83
N SER A 10 -6.68 -8.64 2.71
CA SER A 10 -7.14 -7.29 2.36
C SER A 10 -8.64 -7.24 2.12
N GLU A 11 -9.23 -8.24 1.47
CA GLU A 11 -10.69 -8.32 1.26
C GLU A 11 -11.46 -8.45 2.57
N MET A 12 -10.97 -9.24 3.52
CA MET A 12 -11.56 -9.34 4.84
C MET A 12 -11.50 -7.99 5.57
N CYS A 13 -10.35 -7.32 5.56
CA CYS A 13 -10.21 -5.99 6.15
C CYS A 13 -11.12 -4.95 5.48
N ILE A 14 -11.27 -5.00 4.15
CA ILE A 14 -12.16 -4.11 3.41
C ILE A 14 -13.61 -4.37 3.83
N ARG A 15 -14.05 -5.62 3.84
CA ARG A 15 -15.42 -6.00 4.22
C ARG A 15 -15.74 -5.54 5.62
N ASP A 16 -14.94 -5.94 6.61
CA ASP A 16 -15.18 -5.63 8.01
C ASP A 16 -15.19 -4.11 8.26
N SER A 17 -14.30 -3.39 7.63
CA SER A 17 -14.24 -1.92 7.74
C SER A 17 -15.45 -1.25 7.10
N CYS A 18 -15.90 -1.73 5.94
CA CYS A 18 -17.10 -1.21 5.28
C CYS A 18 -18.37 -1.54 6.08
N GLU A 19 -18.49 -2.74 6.65
CA GLU A 19 -19.60 -3.12 7.52
C GLU A 19 -19.65 -2.27 8.79
N ALA A 20 -18.48 -1.86 9.31
CA ALA A 20 -18.37 -0.92 10.43
C ALA A 20 -18.63 0.55 10.04
N GLY A 21 -18.88 0.85 8.77
CA GLY A 21 -19.20 2.20 8.28
C GLY A 21 -18.00 3.05 7.94
N TYR A 22 -16.80 2.48 7.87
CA TYR A 22 -15.58 3.19 7.46
C TYR A 22 -15.45 3.28 5.94
N ARG A 23 -14.84 4.36 5.47
CA ARG A 23 -14.51 4.57 4.06
C ARG A 23 -13.17 3.95 3.75
N VAL A 24 -13.17 2.96 2.88
CA VAL A 24 -11.98 2.21 2.49
C VAL A 24 -11.61 2.49 1.03
N LYS A 25 -10.34 2.67 0.75
CA LYS A 25 -9.81 2.76 -0.61
C LYS A 25 -8.67 1.76 -0.76
N PHE A 26 -8.75 0.99 -1.83
CA PHE A 26 -7.74 0.01 -2.22
C PHE A 26 -7.02 0.46 -3.48
N TYR A 27 -5.71 0.36 -3.47
CA TYR A 27 -4.84 0.53 -4.62
C TYR A 27 -3.82 -0.60 -4.69
N THR A 28 -3.49 -1.03 -5.91
CA THR A 28 -2.16 -1.60 -6.12
C THR A 28 -1.15 -0.45 -6.19
N ALA A 29 0.12 -0.70 -5.85
CA ALA A 29 1.16 0.32 -5.93
C ALA A 29 1.29 0.91 -7.34
N VAL A 30 1.13 0.05 -8.37
CA VAL A 30 1.14 0.46 -9.79
C VAL A 30 0.00 1.44 -10.10
N ASN A 31 -1.21 1.13 -9.66
CA ASN A 31 -2.38 1.98 -9.93
C ASN A 31 -2.27 3.30 -9.17
N LEU A 32 -1.77 3.31 -7.96
CA LEU A 32 -1.55 4.54 -7.19
C LEU A 32 -0.51 5.43 -7.89
N ALA A 33 0.60 4.86 -8.32
CA ALA A 33 1.63 5.59 -9.05
C ALA A 33 1.10 6.19 -10.37
N ALA A 34 0.30 5.43 -11.10
CA ALA A 34 -0.33 5.89 -12.34
C ALA A 34 -1.32 7.03 -12.07
N GLU A 35 -2.17 6.91 -11.06
CA GLU A 35 -3.13 7.95 -10.68
C GLU A 35 -2.44 9.24 -10.20
N LEU A 36 -1.35 9.12 -9.45
CA LEU A 36 -0.52 10.25 -9.05
C LEU A 36 0.08 10.97 -10.27
N ALA A 37 0.66 10.22 -11.21
CA ALA A 37 1.23 10.78 -12.43
C ALA A 37 0.16 11.50 -13.28
N GLU A 38 -1.01 10.91 -13.43
CA GLU A 38 -2.13 11.52 -14.15
C GLU A 38 -2.63 12.78 -13.45
N ALA A 39 -2.77 12.75 -12.12
CA ALA A 39 -3.23 13.90 -11.35
C ALA A 39 -2.27 15.09 -11.48
N VAL A 40 -0.98 14.84 -11.60
CA VAL A 40 0.04 15.87 -11.87
C VAL A 40 -0.13 16.46 -13.25
N GLN A 41 -0.21 15.61 -14.27
CA GLN A 41 -0.36 16.06 -15.66
C GLN A 41 -1.64 16.88 -15.88
N MET A 42 -2.72 16.52 -15.20
CA MET A 42 -4.00 17.21 -15.28
C MET A 42 -4.17 18.35 -14.28
N ASN A 43 -3.13 18.66 -13.51
CA ASN A 43 -3.18 19.68 -12.44
C ASN A 43 -4.31 19.43 -11.42
N ARG A 44 -4.54 18.16 -11.07
CA ARG A 44 -5.60 17.69 -10.16
C ARG A 44 -5.09 17.10 -8.86
N LEU A 45 -3.81 17.27 -8.56
CA LEU A 45 -3.18 16.66 -7.40
C LEU A 45 -3.89 17.04 -6.09
N SER A 46 -4.20 18.32 -5.89
CA SER A 46 -4.92 18.80 -4.69
C SER A 46 -6.32 18.16 -4.55
N LYS A 47 -6.96 17.82 -5.67
CA LYS A 47 -8.25 17.14 -5.65
C LYS A 47 -8.09 15.69 -5.21
N LEU A 48 -7.05 15.01 -5.69
CA LEU A 48 -6.71 13.64 -5.28
C LEU A 48 -6.36 13.59 -3.79
N GLU A 49 -5.50 14.48 -3.30
CA GLU A 49 -5.14 14.58 -1.88
C GLU A 49 -6.38 14.79 -1.00
N LYS A 50 -7.26 15.72 -1.37
CA LYS A 50 -8.53 15.94 -0.65
C LYS A 50 -9.44 14.72 -0.67
N SER A 51 -9.46 13.97 -1.77
CA SER A 51 -10.21 12.73 -1.88
C SER A 51 -9.66 11.68 -0.92
N LEU A 52 -8.33 11.49 -0.92
CA LEU A 52 -7.67 10.52 -0.05
C LEU A 52 -7.77 10.92 1.43
N SER A 53 -7.76 12.20 1.77
CA SER A 53 -7.88 12.66 3.16
C SER A 53 -9.22 12.29 3.82
N LYS A 54 -10.25 12.02 3.02
CA LYS A 54 -11.58 11.59 3.48
C LYS A 54 -11.70 10.08 3.72
N ILE A 55 -10.70 9.32 3.33
CA ILE A 55 -10.68 7.86 3.46
C ILE A 55 -10.17 7.47 4.85
N ASP A 56 -10.84 6.56 5.52
CA ASP A 56 -10.50 6.12 6.86
C ASP A 56 -9.42 5.03 6.83
N LEU A 57 -9.48 4.12 5.84
CA LEU A 57 -8.50 3.06 5.62
C LEU A 57 -7.99 3.07 4.18
N LEU A 58 -6.71 3.26 3.99
CA LEU A 58 -6.02 3.13 2.71
C LEU A 58 -5.24 1.83 2.66
N ILE A 59 -5.46 1.04 1.62
CA ILE A 59 -4.71 -0.20 1.39
C ILE A 59 -3.88 -0.03 0.13
N ILE A 60 -2.57 -0.23 0.25
CA ILE A 60 -1.61 -0.22 -0.85
C ILE A 60 -1.05 -1.64 -0.97
N ASP A 61 -1.44 -2.32 -2.02
CA ASP A 61 -1.08 -3.70 -2.26
C ASP A 61 0.06 -3.83 -3.28
N GLU A 62 0.87 -4.87 -3.12
CA GLU A 62 1.97 -5.19 -4.01
C GLU A 62 3.00 -4.06 -4.18
N LEU A 63 3.45 -3.47 -3.08
CA LEU A 63 4.56 -2.52 -3.11
C LEU A 63 5.88 -3.26 -3.38
N SER A 64 6.04 -3.62 -4.68
CA SER A 64 7.15 -4.42 -5.15
C SER A 64 7.43 -4.18 -6.60
N TYR A 65 8.27 -4.41 -7.33
CA TYR A 65 8.49 -4.35 -8.80
C TYR A 65 8.27 -3.00 -9.50
N LEU A 66 7.83 -1.97 -8.80
CA LEU A 66 7.65 -0.65 -9.39
C LEU A 66 8.68 0.32 -8.83
N THR A 67 9.44 0.95 -9.71
CA THR A 67 10.34 2.04 -9.32
C THR A 67 9.56 3.35 -9.34
N PHE A 68 9.46 3.99 -8.19
CA PHE A 68 8.89 5.32 -8.08
C PHE A 68 9.93 6.37 -8.48
N ASN A 69 9.59 7.26 -9.39
CA ASN A 69 10.43 8.42 -9.65
C ASN A 69 10.41 9.36 -8.42
N ARG A 70 11.32 10.32 -8.41
CA ARG A 70 11.46 11.26 -7.28
C ARG A 70 10.13 11.90 -6.90
N TYR A 71 9.36 12.35 -7.87
CA TYR A 71 8.11 13.05 -7.65
C TYR A 71 7.03 12.13 -7.07
N GLN A 72 6.87 10.93 -7.61
CA GLN A 72 5.96 9.92 -7.09
C GLN A 72 6.33 9.50 -5.66
N SER A 73 7.62 9.39 -5.38
CA SER A 73 8.14 9.07 -4.04
C SER A 73 7.79 10.16 -3.02
N GLU A 74 7.96 11.43 -3.39
CA GLU A 74 7.59 12.56 -2.55
C GLU A 74 6.09 12.60 -2.26
N MET A 75 5.26 12.32 -3.25
CA MET A 75 3.80 12.25 -3.10
C MET A 75 3.37 11.09 -2.22
N LEU A 76 3.93 9.91 -2.44
CA LEU A 76 3.62 8.74 -1.61
C LEU A 76 4.02 8.99 -0.15
N PHE A 77 5.20 9.56 0.07
CA PHE A 77 5.66 9.96 1.40
C PHE A 77 4.68 10.93 2.06
N GLN A 78 4.26 11.96 1.37
CA GLN A 78 3.33 12.95 1.90
C GLN A 78 2.00 12.29 2.29
N ILE A 79 1.43 11.46 1.41
CA ILE A 79 0.18 10.75 1.68
C ILE A 79 0.29 9.87 2.92
N ILE A 80 1.35 9.08 3.03
CA ILE A 80 1.55 8.18 4.16
C ILE A 80 1.80 8.96 5.46
N SER A 81 2.64 10.00 5.42
CA SER A 81 2.96 10.82 6.59
C SER A 81 1.73 11.55 7.14
N GLU A 82 0.92 12.14 6.29
CA GLU A 82 -0.33 12.79 6.71
C GLU A 82 -1.32 11.79 7.32
N ARG A 83 -1.34 10.57 6.81
CA ARG A 83 -2.25 9.53 7.30
C ARG A 83 -1.77 8.88 8.58
N SER A 84 -0.47 8.78 8.81
CA SER A 84 0.09 8.15 10.02
C SER A 84 -0.43 8.74 11.33
N GLU A 85 -0.89 9.98 11.31
CA GLU A 85 -1.45 10.67 12.47
C GLU A 85 -2.98 10.64 12.57
N ARG A 86 -3.68 10.44 11.44
CA ARG A 86 -5.12 10.68 11.36
C ARG A 86 -5.95 9.50 10.90
N ALA A 87 -5.36 8.59 10.16
CA ALA A 87 -6.08 7.50 9.51
C ALA A 87 -5.21 6.25 9.43
N SER A 88 -5.80 5.14 9.01
CA SER A 88 -5.11 3.86 8.92
C SER A 88 -4.57 3.60 7.52
N VAL A 89 -3.40 2.97 7.45
CA VAL A 89 -2.79 2.49 6.20
C VAL A 89 -2.38 1.03 6.37
N ILE A 90 -2.68 0.22 5.37
CA ILE A 90 -2.15 -1.14 5.24
C ILE A 90 -1.28 -1.17 3.99
N ILE A 91 -0.06 -1.64 4.12
CA ILE A 91 0.86 -1.83 2.99
C ILE A 91 1.23 -3.30 2.94
N SER A 92 1.01 -3.94 1.81
CA SER A 92 1.53 -5.27 1.53
C SER A 92 2.74 -5.18 0.60
N THR A 93 3.74 -5.97 0.85
CA THR A 93 4.95 -6.05 0.05
C THR A 93 5.59 -7.42 0.20
N ASN A 94 6.27 -7.88 -0.83
CA ASN A 94 7.14 -9.06 -0.78
C ASN A 94 8.62 -8.70 -0.59
N LEU A 95 8.92 -7.40 -0.38
CA LEU A 95 10.26 -6.89 -0.16
C LEU A 95 10.48 -6.56 1.32
N GLU A 96 11.65 -6.88 1.82
CA GLU A 96 12.10 -6.38 3.11
C GLU A 96 12.42 -4.87 3.02
N PHE A 97 12.36 -4.15 4.13
CA PHE A 97 12.64 -2.70 4.16
C PHE A 97 14.03 -2.36 3.57
N SER A 98 15.02 -3.23 3.76
CA SER A 98 16.35 -3.08 3.17
C SER A 98 16.35 -3.07 1.64
N GLN A 99 15.37 -3.72 1.03
CA GLN A 99 15.21 -3.81 -0.43
C GLN A 99 14.41 -2.65 -1.01
N TRP A 100 13.76 -1.83 -0.18
CA TRP A 100 12.99 -0.67 -0.63
C TRP A 100 13.86 0.41 -1.29
N THR A 101 15.19 0.37 -1.08
CA THR A 101 16.14 1.20 -1.81
C THR A 101 16.07 1.00 -3.34
N GLN A 102 15.56 -0.14 -3.78
CA GLN A 102 15.35 -0.42 -5.21
C GLN A 102 14.10 0.25 -5.78
N LEU A 103 13.16 0.64 -4.91
CA LEU A 103 11.89 1.25 -5.31
C LEU A 103 11.96 2.77 -5.38
N PHE A 104 12.84 3.37 -4.58
CA PHE A 104 12.91 4.81 -4.39
C PHE A 104 14.30 5.34 -4.73
N GLU A 105 14.38 6.37 -5.56
CA GLU A 105 15.64 6.99 -5.97
C GLU A 105 16.31 7.81 -4.86
N ASN A 106 15.52 8.30 -3.90
CA ASN A 106 16.01 9.17 -2.83
C ASN A 106 16.07 8.41 -1.50
N GLU A 107 17.28 8.06 -1.07
CA GLU A 107 17.51 7.30 0.17
C GLU A 107 17.07 8.06 1.43
N MET A 108 17.20 9.38 1.47
CA MET A 108 16.78 10.18 2.63
C MET A 108 15.26 10.19 2.76
N LEU A 109 14.57 10.31 1.64
CA LEU A 109 13.11 10.24 1.60
C LEU A 109 12.62 8.84 1.96
N LEU A 110 13.32 7.82 1.50
CA LEU A 110 13.02 6.43 1.85
C LEU A 110 13.17 6.18 3.36
N ALA A 111 14.24 6.66 3.97
CA ALA A 111 14.43 6.53 5.42
C ALA A 111 13.29 7.18 6.20
N ALA A 112 12.87 8.38 5.79
CA ALA A 112 11.74 9.07 6.39
C ALA A 112 10.40 8.35 6.14
N LEU A 113 10.23 7.71 4.98
CA LEU A 113 9.06 6.90 4.66
C LEU A 113 8.98 5.66 5.55
N ILE A 114 10.08 4.94 5.71
CA ILE A 114 10.16 3.76 6.57
C ILE A 114 9.85 4.14 8.03
N ASP A 115 10.40 5.24 8.50
CA ASP A 115 10.11 5.76 9.85
C ASP A 115 8.61 6.05 10.02
N SER A 116 8.00 6.73 9.07
CA SER A 116 6.56 7.03 9.08
C SER A 116 5.69 5.77 9.03
N VAL A 117 6.07 4.78 8.22
CA VAL A 117 5.33 3.52 8.09
C VAL A 117 5.45 2.67 9.34
N THR A 118 6.61 2.64 9.98
CA THR A 118 6.86 1.82 11.18
C THR A 118 6.37 2.49 12.46
N PHE A 119 6.14 3.80 12.45
CA PHE A 119 5.61 4.52 13.59
C PHE A 119 4.21 4.05 13.96
N ARG A 120 4.04 3.54 15.19
CA ARG A 120 2.76 2.98 15.69
C ARG A 120 2.13 1.94 14.76
N SER A 121 2.94 1.10 14.15
CA SER A 121 2.50 0.09 13.22
C SER A 121 2.74 -1.32 13.74
N PHE A 122 2.05 -2.27 13.12
CA PHE A 122 2.29 -3.70 13.28
C PHE A 122 2.96 -4.22 12.01
N VAL A 123 4.18 -4.72 12.14
CA VAL A 123 4.88 -5.37 11.04
C VAL A 123 4.60 -6.87 11.12
N LEU A 124 3.86 -7.39 10.13
CA LEU A 124 3.51 -8.79 10.04
C LEU A 124 4.40 -9.47 8.99
N ASN A 125 5.25 -10.38 9.45
CA ASN A 125 6.05 -11.21 8.55
C ASN A 125 5.25 -12.48 8.19
N MET A 126 4.79 -12.54 6.94
CA MET A 126 3.95 -13.62 6.42
C MET A 126 4.77 -14.68 5.66
N ASN A 127 6.10 -14.72 5.84
CA ASN A 127 6.96 -15.73 5.25
C ASN A 127 6.73 -17.08 5.93
N CYS A 128 5.81 -17.87 5.39
CA CYS A 128 5.50 -19.21 5.86
C CYS A 128 6.13 -20.26 4.93
N SER A 129 6.46 -21.42 5.50
CA SER A 129 6.95 -22.59 4.76
C SER A 129 5.87 -23.26 3.91
N SER A 130 4.59 -22.99 4.16
CA SER A 130 3.44 -23.48 3.41
C SER A 130 2.66 -22.31 2.78
N SER A 131 2.19 -22.50 1.56
CA SER A 131 1.36 -21.53 0.87
C SER A 131 -0.02 -22.12 0.66
N TYR A 132 -1.06 -21.40 1.07
CA TYR A 132 -2.46 -21.79 0.83
C TYR A 132 -2.75 -22.10 -0.65
N ARG A 133 -2.10 -21.41 -1.56
CA ARG A 133 -2.25 -21.66 -3.01
C ARG A 133 -1.70 -23.02 -3.41
N ILE A 134 -0.53 -23.40 -2.87
CA ILE A 134 0.10 -24.70 -3.14
C ILE A 134 -0.75 -25.81 -2.51
N ASP A 135 -1.19 -25.62 -1.26
CA ASP A 135 -1.99 -26.59 -0.53
C ASP A 135 -3.37 -26.80 -1.17
N SER A 136 -4.00 -25.74 -1.70
CA SER A 136 -5.28 -25.86 -2.42
C SER A 136 -5.16 -26.56 -3.78
N THR A 137 -4.00 -26.45 -4.44
CA THR A 137 -3.75 -27.12 -5.73
C THR A 137 -3.52 -28.62 -5.54
N LEU A 138 -2.90 -29.01 -4.42
CA LEU A 138 -2.64 -30.43 -4.12
C LEU A 138 -3.88 -31.21 -3.64
N ASN A 139 -4.94 -30.51 -3.21
CA ASN A 139 -6.17 -31.14 -2.73
C ASN A 139 -7.27 -31.27 -3.81
N HIS A 140 -6.95 -30.99 -5.06
CA HIS A 140 -7.87 -31.11 -6.22
C HIS A 140 -7.56 -32.29 -7.17
N ASP A 141 -6.67 -33.20 -6.77
CA ASP A 141 -6.42 -34.47 -7.46
C ASP A 141 -7.12 -35.65 -6.77
#